data_0efeb432bb20b0adc2ece61107e3b440
#
_entry.id   0efeb432bb20b0adc2ece61107e3b440
#
_cell.length_a   1.000
_cell.length_b   1.000
_cell.length_c   1.000
_cell.angle_alpha   90.00
_cell.angle_beta   90.00
_cell.angle_gamma   90.00
#
_symmetry.space_group_name_H-M   'P 1'
#
loop_
_entity.id
_entity.type
_entity.pdbx_description
1 polymer ?
#
loop_
_entity_poly.entity_id
_entity_poly.type
_entity_poly.pdbx_seq_one_letter_code
_entity_poly.pdbx_strand_id
1 'polypeptide(L)'
;MRIGDCIRPVDIRNRDMISDKPMGINIDKYFMPSVANVIGTDLSNYKVVKKNQFACNLMHVGRDERLPIAILEQDAPIIVSPAYYVFEIKPDISLMPSFLMLWFKRPEFDRNAWFYTDADVRGGLDRDSFLDMRIPIPSIDEQRRIVAEYQAVEKRIATNEALIAQLEETAQAIYKKMFVDDVDTENLTEGWRKGKMLDLFELQRGFDLPHHDRNEGPYPIYASNGITGFHNEYRVKAPGVVTGRSGSIGEVFYVSEDFWPLNTSLWVKDFKKSTPYFVYYTLKNIDLNSLVGGSSAVPTLNRNDVNILDTIIPPYSSMLQFDERCAAIENYKRILYREIATLTDFKVSLLAKLTH
;
A
#
# COMPACT_ATOMS: atom_id res chain seq x y z
N MET A 1 -16.97 -28.74 13.19
CA MET A 1 -16.37 -29.84 12.43
C MET A 1 -14.86 -29.67 12.38
N ARG A 2 -14.05 -30.71 12.20
CA ARG A 2 -12.59 -30.54 11.97
C ARG A 2 -12.34 -30.15 10.52
N ILE A 3 -11.26 -29.40 10.26
CA ILE A 3 -10.89 -29.03 8.88
C ILE A 3 -10.69 -30.30 8.03
N GLY A 4 -10.00 -31.32 8.55
CA GLY A 4 -9.77 -32.60 7.87
C GLY A 4 -11.05 -33.39 7.50
N ASP A 5 -12.14 -33.15 8.24
CA ASP A 5 -13.44 -33.73 7.86
C ASP A 5 -14.03 -33.07 6.61
N CYS A 6 -13.68 -31.79 6.37
CA CYS A 6 -14.26 -30.94 5.33
C CYS A 6 -13.48 -30.96 4.02
N ILE A 7 -12.18 -31.23 4.05
CA ILE A 7 -11.28 -31.08 2.90
C ILE A 7 -10.67 -32.43 2.46
N ARG A 8 -10.19 -32.46 1.22
CA ARG A 8 -9.37 -33.56 0.71
C ARG A 8 -8.13 -33.02 0.01
N PRO A 9 -6.99 -33.71 0.09
CA PRO A 9 -5.77 -33.30 -0.60
C PRO A 9 -5.93 -33.40 -2.12
N VAL A 10 -5.22 -32.50 -2.83
CA VAL A 10 -5.08 -32.50 -4.28
C VAL A 10 -3.59 -32.56 -4.61
N ASP A 11 -3.19 -33.51 -5.46
CA ASP A 11 -1.79 -33.68 -5.89
C ASP A 11 -1.69 -33.86 -7.41
N ILE A 12 -2.15 -32.86 -8.15
CA ILE A 12 -2.03 -32.81 -9.61
C ILE A 12 -0.71 -32.15 -9.96
N ARG A 13 0.13 -32.87 -10.73
CA ARG A 13 1.45 -32.35 -11.14
C ARG A 13 1.37 -31.66 -12.49
N ASN A 14 2.23 -30.67 -12.70
CA ASN A 14 2.33 -29.85 -13.91
C ASN A 14 3.03 -30.61 -15.08
N ARG A 15 2.72 -31.88 -15.26
CA ARG A 15 3.37 -32.73 -16.28
C ARG A 15 3.13 -32.23 -17.69
N ASP A 16 1.96 -31.66 -17.93
CA ASP A 16 1.55 -31.10 -19.22
C ASP A 16 2.04 -29.65 -19.41
N MET A 17 2.87 -29.15 -18.50
CA MET A 17 3.44 -27.79 -18.54
C MET A 17 2.39 -26.69 -18.78
N ILE A 18 1.26 -26.77 -18.08
CA ILE A 18 0.14 -25.82 -18.20
C ILE A 18 0.52 -24.40 -17.78
N SER A 19 1.59 -24.23 -17.00
CA SER A 19 2.18 -22.95 -16.64
C SER A 19 3.68 -23.11 -16.40
N ASP A 20 4.43 -22.11 -16.77
CA ASP A 20 5.87 -21.93 -16.49
C ASP A 20 6.15 -20.88 -15.40
N LYS A 21 5.08 -20.27 -14.85
CA LYS A 21 5.15 -19.20 -13.85
C LYS A 21 4.68 -19.70 -12.49
N PRO A 22 5.60 -20.13 -11.61
CA PRO A 22 5.23 -20.57 -10.28
C PRO A 22 4.74 -19.40 -9.43
N MET A 23 3.71 -19.65 -8.64
CA MET A 23 3.17 -18.71 -7.68
C MET A 23 3.61 -19.06 -6.26
N GLY A 24 3.83 -18.03 -5.46
CA GLY A 24 3.96 -18.10 -4.01
C GLY A 24 2.66 -17.68 -3.34
N ILE A 25 2.64 -17.76 -2.01
CA ILE A 25 1.53 -17.24 -1.20
C ILE A 25 2.08 -16.14 -0.29
N ASN A 26 1.46 -14.97 -0.38
CA ASN A 26 1.76 -13.85 0.50
C ASN A 26 1.24 -14.14 1.92
N ILE A 27 1.88 -13.54 2.92
CA ILE A 27 1.45 -13.64 4.33
C ILE A 27 0.03 -13.07 4.53
N ASP A 28 -0.41 -12.15 3.68
CA ASP A 28 -1.77 -11.60 3.66
C ASP A 28 -2.76 -12.47 2.86
N LYS A 29 -2.36 -13.72 2.55
CA LYS A 29 -3.23 -14.82 2.10
C LYS A 29 -3.80 -14.65 0.69
N TYR A 30 -2.93 -14.28 -0.26
CA TYR A 30 -3.22 -14.28 -1.68
C TYR A 30 -2.05 -14.86 -2.50
N PHE A 31 -2.32 -15.33 -3.71
CA PHE A 31 -1.27 -15.79 -4.62
C PHE A 31 -0.51 -14.60 -5.22
N MET A 32 0.81 -14.70 -5.29
CA MET A 32 1.70 -13.73 -5.89
C MET A 32 2.77 -14.44 -6.74
N PRO A 33 3.40 -13.80 -7.72
CA PRO A 33 4.53 -14.39 -8.42
C PRO A 33 5.60 -14.86 -7.43
N SER A 34 6.12 -16.07 -7.63
CA SER A 34 7.15 -16.61 -6.75
C SER A 34 8.43 -15.76 -6.82
N VAL A 35 8.97 -15.42 -5.66
CA VAL A 35 10.27 -14.73 -5.55
C VAL A 35 11.45 -15.71 -5.59
N ALA A 36 11.19 -17.03 -5.59
CA ALA A 36 12.22 -18.05 -5.66
C ALA A 36 12.86 -18.07 -7.06
N ASN A 37 14.19 -18.20 -7.10
CA ASN A 37 14.88 -18.44 -8.37
C ASN A 37 14.58 -19.87 -8.84
N VAL A 38 13.87 -20.00 -9.95
CA VAL A 38 13.46 -21.27 -10.56
C VAL A 38 14.24 -21.61 -11.82
N ILE A 39 15.30 -20.86 -12.13
CA ILE A 39 16.16 -21.13 -13.30
C ILE A 39 16.77 -22.54 -13.14
N GLY A 40 16.51 -23.39 -14.13
CA GLY A 40 16.98 -24.79 -14.13
C GLY A 40 16.19 -25.74 -13.24
N THR A 41 15.09 -25.28 -12.61
CA THR A 41 14.19 -26.15 -11.83
C THR A 41 13.22 -26.87 -12.74
N ASP A 42 13.01 -28.18 -12.51
CA ASP A 42 12.01 -28.95 -13.21
C ASP A 42 10.60 -28.58 -12.69
N LEU A 43 9.89 -27.77 -13.46
CA LEU A 43 8.54 -27.32 -13.12
C LEU A 43 7.45 -28.38 -13.35
N SER A 44 7.76 -29.52 -13.98
CA SER A 44 6.82 -30.62 -14.16
C SER A 44 6.38 -31.25 -12.83
N ASN A 45 7.22 -31.13 -11.80
CA ASN A 45 6.97 -31.59 -10.44
C ASN A 45 6.14 -30.63 -9.58
N TYR A 46 5.92 -29.40 -10.04
CA TYR A 46 5.10 -28.43 -9.33
C TYR A 46 3.65 -28.89 -9.27
N LYS A 47 2.93 -28.44 -8.24
CA LYS A 47 1.51 -28.78 -8.06
C LYS A 47 0.63 -27.77 -8.77
N VAL A 48 -0.36 -28.27 -9.49
CA VAL A 48 -1.39 -27.46 -10.14
C VAL A 48 -2.48 -27.14 -9.13
N VAL A 49 -2.85 -25.86 -9.08
CA VAL A 49 -4.00 -25.36 -8.32
C VAL A 49 -5.05 -24.87 -9.30
N LYS A 50 -6.29 -25.35 -9.17
CA LYS A 50 -7.45 -24.96 -9.98
C LYS A 50 -8.40 -24.07 -9.19
N LYS A 51 -9.36 -23.46 -9.87
CA LYS A 51 -10.41 -22.64 -9.25
C LYS A 51 -11.07 -23.37 -8.08
N ASN A 52 -11.30 -22.63 -6.99
CA ASN A 52 -11.84 -23.10 -5.71
C ASN A 52 -10.94 -24.08 -4.94
N GLN A 53 -9.71 -24.32 -5.41
CA GLN A 53 -8.72 -25.06 -4.63
C GLN A 53 -7.86 -24.11 -3.82
N PHE A 54 -7.34 -24.61 -2.72
CA PHE A 54 -6.49 -23.91 -1.78
C PHE A 54 -5.06 -24.44 -1.87
N ALA A 55 -4.11 -23.55 -1.58
CA ALA A 55 -2.75 -23.97 -1.27
C ALA A 55 -2.30 -23.28 0.02
N CYS A 56 -1.51 -23.96 0.84
CA CYS A 56 -0.89 -23.36 2.03
C CYS A 56 0.54 -23.83 2.20
N ASN A 57 1.34 -22.98 2.88
CA ASN A 57 2.71 -23.27 3.26
C ASN A 57 2.80 -23.50 4.77
N LEU A 58 2.92 -24.74 5.18
CA LEU A 58 2.97 -25.12 6.59
C LEU A 58 4.37 -24.93 7.22
N MET A 59 5.42 -24.65 6.43
CA MET A 59 6.82 -24.75 6.86
C MET A 59 7.32 -23.54 7.68
N HIS A 60 6.67 -22.38 7.62
CA HIS A 60 7.19 -21.12 8.18
C HIS A 60 6.21 -20.41 9.12
N VAL A 61 5.19 -21.12 9.60
CA VAL A 61 4.13 -20.55 10.42
C VAL A 61 4.67 -19.97 11.73
N GLY A 62 5.61 -20.66 12.37
CA GLY A 62 6.23 -20.19 13.63
C GLY A 62 7.07 -18.92 13.45
N ARG A 63 7.77 -18.80 12.32
CA ARG A 63 8.55 -17.61 11.99
C ARG A 63 7.67 -16.39 11.70
N ASP A 64 6.61 -16.61 10.92
CA ASP A 64 5.78 -15.54 10.37
C ASP A 64 4.55 -15.24 11.26
N GLU A 65 4.32 -16.07 12.30
CA GLU A 65 3.17 -16.05 13.20
C GLU A 65 1.82 -16.10 12.50
N ARG A 66 1.82 -16.49 11.24
CA ARG A 66 0.67 -16.58 10.33
C ARG A 66 0.82 -17.77 9.41
N LEU A 67 -0.29 -18.37 9.03
CA LEU A 67 -0.33 -19.41 8.01
C LEU A 67 -0.52 -18.79 6.62
N PRO A 68 0.50 -18.83 5.73
CA PRO A 68 0.32 -18.46 4.33
C PRO A 68 -0.61 -19.47 3.64
N ILE A 69 -1.83 -19.05 3.36
CA ILE A 69 -2.88 -19.86 2.72
C ILE A 69 -3.68 -18.99 1.76
N ALA A 70 -4.01 -19.50 0.58
CA ALA A 70 -4.79 -18.77 -0.41
C ALA A 70 -5.74 -19.71 -1.18
N ILE A 71 -6.82 -19.14 -1.69
CA ILE A 71 -7.75 -19.79 -2.61
C ILE A 71 -7.54 -19.26 -4.01
N LEU A 72 -7.64 -20.10 -5.03
CA LEU A 72 -7.65 -19.65 -6.42
C LEU A 72 -9.09 -19.34 -6.86
N GLU A 73 -9.36 -18.07 -7.14
CA GLU A 73 -10.68 -17.60 -7.55
C GLU A 73 -10.82 -17.51 -9.09
N GLN A 74 -9.72 -17.34 -9.81
CA GLN A 74 -9.71 -17.25 -11.28
C GLN A 74 -9.85 -18.62 -11.96
N ASP A 75 -10.33 -18.62 -13.20
CA ASP A 75 -10.52 -19.86 -13.98
C ASP A 75 -9.20 -20.46 -14.48
N ALA A 76 -8.20 -19.62 -14.79
CA ALA A 76 -6.91 -20.09 -15.24
C ALA A 76 -6.14 -20.76 -14.09
N PRO A 77 -5.68 -22.01 -14.27
CA PRO A 77 -4.91 -22.71 -13.24
C PRO A 77 -3.53 -22.08 -13.06
N ILE A 78 -2.97 -22.25 -11.86
CA ILE A 78 -1.62 -21.82 -11.50
C ILE A 78 -0.80 -23.01 -11.03
N ILE A 79 0.51 -22.83 -10.88
CA ILE A 79 1.39 -23.83 -10.27
C ILE A 79 2.05 -23.27 -9.00
N VAL A 80 2.23 -24.14 -8.00
CA VAL A 80 2.91 -23.84 -6.73
C VAL A 80 3.98 -24.88 -6.43
N SER A 81 4.92 -24.53 -5.56
CA SER A 81 5.99 -25.46 -5.13
C SER A 81 5.43 -26.82 -4.68
N PRO A 82 6.14 -27.91 -4.94
CA PRO A 82 5.80 -29.24 -4.42
C PRO A 82 5.64 -29.31 -2.89
N ALA A 83 6.32 -28.41 -2.16
CA ALA A 83 6.26 -28.32 -0.70
C ALA A 83 4.91 -27.81 -0.16
N TYR A 84 4.12 -27.14 -1.00
CA TYR A 84 2.82 -26.61 -0.56
C TYR A 84 1.79 -27.72 -0.42
N TYR A 85 0.95 -27.62 0.60
CA TYR A 85 -0.22 -28.48 0.75
C TYR A 85 -1.38 -27.91 -0.05
N VAL A 86 -1.81 -28.63 -1.09
CA VAL A 86 -2.95 -28.25 -1.94
C VAL A 86 -4.14 -29.11 -1.56
N PHE A 87 -5.32 -28.50 -1.43
CA PHE A 87 -6.54 -29.18 -1.05
C PHE A 87 -7.79 -28.50 -1.63
N GLU A 88 -8.90 -29.22 -1.60
CA GLU A 88 -10.23 -28.72 -1.96
C GLU A 88 -11.27 -29.20 -0.95
N ILE A 89 -12.42 -28.56 -0.93
CA ILE A 89 -13.56 -28.99 -0.10
C ILE A 89 -14.13 -30.28 -0.69
N LYS A 90 -14.50 -31.24 0.17
CA LYS A 90 -15.17 -32.47 -0.24
C LYS A 90 -16.54 -32.16 -0.83
N PRO A 91 -16.97 -32.86 -1.90
CA PRO A 91 -18.23 -32.55 -2.61
C PRO A 91 -19.50 -32.72 -1.75
N ASP A 92 -19.44 -33.56 -0.74
CA ASP A 92 -20.54 -33.91 0.17
C ASP A 92 -20.68 -32.93 1.34
N ILE A 93 -19.76 -31.96 1.46
CA ILE A 93 -19.77 -30.95 2.51
C ILE A 93 -20.37 -29.63 2.02
N SER A 94 -21.43 -29.18 2.69
CA SER A 94 -22.08 -27.91 2.39
C SER A 94 -21.27 -26.72 2.96
N LEU A 95 -20.09 -26.48 2.38
CA LEU A 95 -19.16 -25.43 2.77
C LEU A 95 -18.72 -24.63 1.53
N MET A 96 -18.89 -23.32 1.55
CA MET A 96 -18.43 -22.45 0.46
C MET A 96 -16.92 -22.23 0.55
N PRO A 97 -16.16 -22.34 -0.55
CA PRO A 97 -14.72 -22.04 -0.56
C PRO A 97 -14.41 -20.60 -0.08
N SER A 98 -15.19 -19.62 -0.50
CA SER A 98 -15.05 -18.24 -0.06
C SER A 98 -15.29 -18.07 1.45
N PHE A 99 -16.28 -18.79 2.03
CA PHE A 99 -16.50 -18.77 3.47
C PHE A 99 -15.33 -19.39 4.24
N LEU A 100 -14.82 -20.53 3.77
CA LEU A 100 -13.64 -21.17 4.35
C LEU A 100 -12.42 -20.23 4.31
N MET A 101 -12.26 -19.50 3.20
CA MET A 101 -11.18 -18.49 3.11
C MET A 101 -11.35 -17.35 4.12
N LEU A 102 -12.57 -16.87 4.37
CA LEU A 102 -12.82 -15.88 5.44
C LEU A 102 -12.45 -16.42 6.81
N TRP A 103 -12.73 -17.68 7.08
CA TRP A 103 -12.30 -18.33 8.32
C TRP A 103 -10.78 -18.31 8.48
N PHE A 104 -10.04 -18.61 7.41
CA PHE A 104 -8.58 -18.56 7.41
C PHE A 104 -8.00 -17.14 7.52
N LYS A 105 -8.73 -16.12 7.06
CA LYS A 105 -8.31 -14.71 7.18
C LYS A 105 -8.39 -14.16 8.61
N ARG A 106 -8.96 -14.87 9.54
CA ARG A 106 -9.13 -14.42 10.94
C ARG A 106 -7.81 -14.39 11.68
N PRO A 107 -7.51 -13.33 12.46
CA PRO A 107 -6.35 -13.29 13.34
C PRO A 107 -6.33 -14.43 14.38
N GLU A 108 -7.52 -14.86 14.84
CA GLU A 108 -7.66 -15.98 15.78
C GLU A 108 -7.19 -17.30 15.16
N PHE A 109 -7.46 -17.51 13.87
CA PHE A 109 -6.98 -18.68 13.15
C PHE A 109 -5.46 -18.69 13.08
N ASP A 110 -4.83 -17.55 12.78
CA ASP A 110 -3.37 -17.44 12.73
C ASP A 110 -2.73 -17.68 14.09
N ARG A 111 -3.28 -17.09 15.16
CA ARG A 111 -2.81 -17.35 16.54
C ARG A 111 -2.92 -18.83 16.92
N ASN A 112 -4.02 -19.48 16.50
CA ASN A 112 -4.21 -20.90 16.74
C ASN A 112 -3.23 -21.75 15.93
N ALA A 113 -3.02 -21.42 14.66
CA ALA A 113 -2.04 -22.08 13.82
C ALA A 113 -0.62 -21.94 14.39
N TRP A 114 -0.24 -20.76 14.84
CA TRP A 114 1.05 -20.50 15.48
C TRP A 114 1.23 -21.28 16.79
N PHE A 115 0.18 -21.38 17.61
CA PHE A 115 0.21 -22.14 18.86
C PHE A 115 0.55 -23.62 18.66
N TYR A 116 0.14 -24.22 17.55
CA TYR A 116 0.42 -25.61 17.20
C TYR A 116 1.69 -25.83 16.40
N THR A 117 2.54 -24.80 16.25
CA THR A 117 3.85 -24.99 15.59
C THR A 117 4.83 -25.69 16.53
N ASP A 118 5.71 -26.51 15.94
CA ASP A 118 6.80 -27.12 16.68
C ASP A 118 7.81 -26.05 17.17
N ALA A 119 8.40 -26.28 18.33
CA ALA A 119 9.50 -25.46 18.89
C ALA A 119 10.80 -25.55 18.06
N ASP A 120 10.77 -26.18 16.89
CA ASP A 120 11.92 -26.37 16.00
C ASP A 120 12.30 -25.06 15.29
N VAL A 121 13.56 -24.95 14.87
CA VAL A 121 14.17 -23.74 14.26
C VAL A 121 13.39 -23.18 13.05
N ARG A 122 12.57 -24.01 12.39
CA ARG A 122 11.74 -23.63 11.26
C ARG A 122 10.29 -23.29 11.61
N GLY A 123 9.81 -23.66 12.81
CA GLY A 123 8.44 -23.38 13.28
C GLY A 123 7.37 -23.90 12.32
N GLY A 124 7.50 -25.14 11.84
CA GLY A 124 6.52 -25.75 10.97
C GLY A 124 5.22 -26.08 11.72
N LEU A 125 4.08 -25.89 11.06
CA LEU A 125 2.80 -26.44 11.52
C LEU A 125 2.66 -27.86 10.98
N ASP A 126 2.49 -28.82 11.87
CA ASP A 126 2.22 -30.19 11.46
C ASP A 126 0.87 -30.27 10.72
N ARG A 127 0.84 -31.10 9.66
CA ARG A 127 -0.36 -31.25 8.83
C ARG A 127 -1.54 -31.82 9.60
N ASP A 128 -1.32 -32.79 10.50
CA ASP A 128 -2.40 -33.41 11.26
C ASP A 128 -2.95 -32.41 12.29
N SER A 129 -2.10 -31.58 12.88
CA SER A 129 -2.51 -30.46 13.73
C SER A 129 -3.37 -29.44 12.96
N PHE A 130 -3.01 -29.09 11.71
CA PHE A 130 -3.85 -28.26 10.84
C PHE A 130 -5.21 -28.90 10.56
N LEU A 131 -5.24 -30.20 10.25
CA LEU A 131 -6.45 -30.94 9.93
C LEU A 131 -7.38 -31.11 11.15
N ASP A 132 -6.83 -31.13 12.36
CA ASP A 132 -7.57 -31.25 13.61
C ASP A 132 -8.21 -29.95 14.09
N MET A 133 -7.81 -28.79 13.52
CA MET A 133 -8.42 -27.52 13.86
C MET A 133 -9.91 -27.51 13.52
N ARG A 134 -10.71 -26.86 14.38
CA ARG A 134 -12.16 -26.82 14.23
C ARG A 134 -12.64 -25.58 13.51
N ILE A 135 -13.67 -25.77 12.69
CA ILE A 135 -14.38 -24.71 11.98
C ILE A 135 -15.90 -24.88 12.23
N PRO A 136 -16.64 -23.79 12.52
CA PRO A 136 -18.09 -23.80 12.45
C PRO A 136 -18.54 -23.86 10.98
N ILE A 137 -19.61 -24.60 10.72
CA ILE A 137 -20.23 -24.64 9.40
C ILE A 137 -21.68 -24.22 9.57
N PRO A 138 -21.99 -22.91 9.44
CA PRO A 138 -23.36 -22.44 9.45
C PRO A 138 -24.12 -22.91 8.21
N SER A 139 -25.42 -22.63 8.14
CA SER A 139 -26.22 -22.94 6.96
C SER A 139 -25.64 -22.27 5.72
N ILE A 140 -25.86 -22.86 4.54
CA ILE A 140 -25.33 -22.33 3.27
C ILE A 140 -25.84 -20.92 2.99
N ASP A 141 -27.04 -20.59 3.42
CA ASP A 141 -27.60 -19.24 3.26
C ASP A 141 -26.90 -18.22 4.18
N GLU A 142 -26.56 -18.64 5.39
CA GLU A 142 -25.77 -17.82 6.30
C GLU A 142 -24.34 -17.62 5.78
N GLN A 143 -23.72 -18.66 5.24
CA GLN A 143 -22.41 -18.52 4.58
C GLN A 143 -22.46 -17.52 3.41
N ARG A 144 -23.50 -17.61 2.57
CA ARG A 144 -23.69 -16.66 1.44
C ARG A 144 -23.83 -15.23 1.93
N ARG A 145 -24.63 -15.02 2.98
CA ARG A 145 -24.83 -13.70 3.58
C ARG A 145 -23.53 -13.10 4.09
N ILE A 146 -22.77 -13.86 4.86
CA ILE A 146 -21.48 -13.43 5.41
C ILE A 146 -20.48 -13.10 4.30
N VAL A 147 -20.34 -13.97 3.31
CA VAL A 147 -19.43 -13.76 2.16
C VAL A 147 -19.84 -12.51 1.39
N ALA A 148 -21.14 -12.32 1.13
CA ALA A 148 -21.63 -11.15 0.41
C ALA A 148 -21.37 -9.84 1.16
N GLU A 149 -21.60 -9.82 2.46
CA GLU A 149 -21.32 -8.64 3.33
C GLU A 149 -19.82 -8.30 3.30
N TYR A 150 -18.95 -9.29 3.47
CA TYR A 150 -17.50 -9.08 3.46
C TYR A 150 -17.00 -8.58 2.10
N GLN A 151 -17.44 -9.21 1.02
CA GLN A 151 -17.07 -8.82 -0.35
C GLN A 151 -17.57 -7.42 -0.72
N ALA A 152 -18.76 -7.03 -0.25
CA ALA A 152 -19.27 -5.67 -0.45
C ALA A 152 -18.36 -4.62 0.20
N VAL A 153 -17.87 -4.90 1.41
CA VAL A 153 -16.91 -4.02 2.11
C VAL A 153 -15.58 -3.96 1.36
N GLU A 154 -15.01 -5.09 0.96
CA GLU A 154 -13.75 -5.12 0.19
C GLU A 154 -13.88 -4.35 -1.14
N LYS A 155 -14.98 -4.55 -1.86
CA LYS A 155 -15.26 -3.82 -3.10
C LYS A 155 -15.37 -2.30 -2.88
N ARG A 156 -16.00 -1.88 -1.78
CA ARG A 156 -16.12 -0.45 -1.45
C ARG A 156 -14.78 0.18 -1.12
N ILE A 157 -13.92 -0.52 -0.36
CA ILE A 157 -12.55 -0.08 -0.09
C ILE A 157 -11.79 0.08 -1.40
N ALA A 158 -11.75 -0.94 -2.26
CA ALA A 158 -11.05 -0.89 -3.53
C ALA A 158 -11.58 0.23 -4.46
N THR A 159 -12.90 0.48 -4.46
CA THR A 159 -13.52 1.57 -5.22
C THR A 159 -13.05 2.93 -4.71
N ASN A 160 -12.99 3.12 -3.40
CA ASN A 160 -12.52 4.37 -2.80
C ASN A 160 -11.03 4.61 -3.08
N GLU A 161 -10.19 3.58 -3.01
CA GLU A 161 -8.76 3.66 -3.37
C GLU A 161 -8.56 4.06 -4.84
N ALA A 162 -9.31 3.43 -5.75
CA ALA A 162 -9.27 3.78 -7.17
C ALA A 162 -9.73 5.23 -7.42
N LEU A 163 -10.75 5.69 -6.71
CA LEU A 163 -11.24 7.06 -6.82
C LEU A 163 -10.22 8.07 -6.29
N ILE A 164 -9.52 7.77 -5.22
CA ILE A 164 -8.43 8.61 -4.69
C ILE A 164 -7.33 8.76 -5.75
N ALA A 165 -6.91 7.66 -6.38
CA ALA A 165 -5.92 7.69 -7.45
C ALA A 165 -6.36 8.56 -8.63
N GLN A 166 -7.62 8.43 -9.09
CA GLN A 166 -8.18 9.26 -10.16
C GLN A 166 -8.25 10.75 -9.78
N LEU A 167 -8.57 11.06 -8.53
CA LEU A 167 -8.58 12.44 -8.04
C LEU A 167 -7.18 13.06 -8.04
N GLU A 168 -6.15 12.30 -7.68
CA GLU A 168 -4.75 12.75 -7.78
C GLU A 168 -4.31 13.00 -9.22
N GLU A 169 -4.62 12.07 -10.13
CA GLU A 169 -4.35 12.25 -11.56
C GLU A 169 -5.09 13.47 -12.12
N THR A 170 -6.35 13.71 -11.70
CA THR A 170 -7.14 14.86 -12.11
C THR A 170 -6.48 16.17 -11.66
N ALA A 171 -6.04 16.27 -10.41
CA ALA A 171 -5.37 17.47 -9.91
C ALA A 171 -4.03 17.72 -10.64
N GLN A 172 -3.28 16.66 -10.93
CA GLN A 172 -2.06 16.76 -11.72
C GLN A 172 -2.33 17.23 -13.17
N ALA A 173 -3.39 16.71 -13.78
CA ALA A 173 -3.80 17.13 -15.13
C ALA A 173 -4.24 18.60 -15.18
N ILE A 174 -4.98 19.06 -14.18
CA ILE A 174 -5.36 20.48 -14.05
C ILE A 174 -4.11 21.35 -13.91
N TYR A 175 -3.14 20.96 -13.07
CA TYR A 175 -1.87 21.66 -12.92
C TYR A 175 -1.15 21.78 -14.25
N LYS A 176 -0.94 20.65 -14.96
CA LYS A 176 -0.23 20.64 -16.24
C LYS A 176 -0.93 21.55 -17.25
N LYS A 177 -2.23 21.42 -17.39
CA LYS A 177 -3.00 22.25 -18.33
C LYS A 177 -2.91 23.74 -18.04
N MET A 178 -3.01 24.12 -16.75
CA MET A 178 -3.00 25.55 -16.36
C MET A 178 -1.61 26.19 -16.42
N PHE A 179 -0.52 25.41 -16.16
CA PHE A 179 0.79 25.98 -15.88
C PHE A 179 1.94 25.41 -16.74
N VAL A 180 1.68 24.41 -17.58
CA VAL A 180 2.69 23.76 -18.42
C VAL A 180 2.28 23.69 -19.86
N ASP A 181 1.20 22.99 -20.20
CA ASP A 181 0.86 22.60 -21.58
C ASP A 181 0.37 23.78 -22.42
N ASP A 182 -0.45 24.67 -21.85
CA ASP A 182 -1.04 25.82 -22.54
C ASP A 182 -0.21 27.12 -22.40
N VAL A 183 1.05 27.02 -21.90
CA VAL A 183 1.92 28.18 -21.66
C VAL A 183 2.92 28.35 -22.80
N ASP A 184 2.77 29.40 -23.59
CA ASP A 184 3.80 29.82 -24.55
C ASP A 184 4.96 30.49 -23.80
N THR A 185 6.07 29.76 -23.66
CA THR A 185 7.26 30.24 -22.95
C THR A 185 8.03 31.35 -23.65
N GLU A 186 7.78 31.53 -24.98
CA GLU A 186 8.39 32.59 -25.77
C GLU A 186 7.56 33.86 -25.74
N ASN A 187 6.22 33.74 -25.74
CA ASN A 187 5.30 34.86 -25.76
C ASN A 187 4.35 34.82 -24.54
N LEU A 188 4.88 35.13 -23.38
CA LEU A 188 4.12 35.09 -22.14
C LEU A 188 2.97 36.11 -22.15
N THR A 189 1.79 35.67 -21.74
CA THR A 189 0.62 36.53 -21.57
C THR A 189 0.77 37.46 -20.37
N GLU A 190 -0.05 38.51 -20.30
CA GLU A 190 -0.02 39.50 -19.23
C GLU A 190 -0.09 38.85 -17.84
N GLY A 191 0.78 39.31 -16.94
CA GLY A 191 0.88 38.79 -15.58
C GLY A 191 1.80 37.56 -15.41
N TRP A 192 2.20 36.92 -16.52
CA TRP A 192 3.20 35.84 -16.50
C TRP A 192 4.60 36.41 -16.69
N ARG A 193 5.59 35.79 -16.00
CA ARG A 193 6.98 36.23 -16.15
C ARG A 193 7.96 35.07 -16.00
N LYS A 194 9.14 35.20 -16.60
CA LYS A 194 10.29 34.32 -16.32
C LYS A 194 10.89 34.66 -14.95
N GLY A 195 11.36 33.67 -14.23
CA GLY A 195 12.00 33.83 -12.93
C GLY A 195 12.69 32.57 -12.44
N LYS A 196 13.01 32.53 -11.16
CA LYS A 196 13.61 31.37 -10.49
C LYS A 196 12.61 30.73 -9.52
N MET A 197 12.82 29.44 -9.18
CA MET A 197 12.01 28.79 -8.15
C MET A 197 12.04 29.53 -6.82
N LEU A 198 13.20 30.16 -6.49
CA LEU A 198 13.35 31.00 -5.30
C LEU A 198 12.38 32.18 -5.28
N ASP A 199 11.87 32.64 -6.41
CA ASP A 199 10.87 33.72 -6.47
C ASP A 199 9.48 33.23 -6.02
N LEU A 200 9.21 31.92 -6.14
CA LEU A 200 7.94 31.28 -5.77
C LEU A 200 7.94 30.82 -4.31
N PHE A 201 9.01 30.16 -3.88
CA PHE A 201 9.10 29.60 -2.53
C PHE A 201 10.57 29.47 -2.07
N GLU A 202 10.76 29.26 -0.76
CA GLU A 202 12.07 29.01 -0.16
C GLU A 202 12.09 27.66 0.54
N LEU A 203 13.02 26.78 0.14
CA LEU A 203 13.25 25.50 0.81
C LEU A 203 14.22 25.63 1.99
N GLN A 204 13.93 24.92 3.06
CA GLN A 204 14.80 24.79 4.23
C GLN A 204 14.98 23.33 4.61
N ARG A 205 16.18 22.97 5.10
CA ARG A 205 16.42 21.67 5.74
C ARG A 205 15.60 21.54 7.01
N GLY A 206 15.01 20.35 7.22
CA GLY A 206 14.31 20.03 8.45
C GLY A 206 15.23 19.89 9.67
N PHE A 207 14.66 19.54 10.79
CA PHE A 207 15.26 19.57 12.12
C PHE A 207 15.66 18.16 12.57
N ASP A 208 16.73 18.09 13.36
CA ASP A 208 17.13 16.83 13.99
C ASP A 208 16.10 16.44 15.08
N LEU A 209 15.73 15.16 15.11
CA LEU A 209 14.90 14.55 16.15
C LEU A 209 15.27 13.07 16.27
N PRO A 210 16.27 12.73 17.11
CA PRO A 210 16.68 11.36 17.36
C PRO A 210 15.54 10.53 17.92
N HIS A 211 15.59 9.20 17.71
CA HIS A 211 14.52 8.30 18.14
C HIS A 211 14.23 8.36 19.65
N HIS A 212 15.27 8.52 20.48
CA HIS A 212 15.12 8.59 21.94
C HIS A 212 14.49 9.90 22.45
N ASP A 213 14.44 10.95 21.62
CA ASP A 213 13.79 12.22 21.94
C ASP A 213 12.33 12.29 21.45
N ARG A 214 11.85 11.24 20.75
CA ARG A 214 10.48 11.21 20.26
C ARG A 214 9.51 10.80 21.35
N ASN A 215 8.65 11.71 21.74
CA ASN A 215 7.55 11.44 22.66
C ASN A 215 6.26 11.25 21.88
N GLU A 216 5.42 10.31 22.28
CA GLU A 216 4.14 10.06 21.65
C GLU A 216 3.25 11.29 21.64
N GLY A 217 2.63 11.60 20.51
CA GLY A 217 1.78 12.78 20.34
C GLY A 217 1.09 12.84 19.00
N PRO A 218 0.34 13.91 18.69
CA PRO A 218 -0.51 13.99 17.51
C PRO A 218 0.20 14.47 16.23
N TYR A 219 1.41 15.04 16.34
CA TYR A 219 2.04 15.72 15.21
C TYR A 219 2.90 14.76 14.37
N PRO A 220 2.65 14.62 13.06
CA PRO A 220 3.43 13.72 12.22
C PRO A 220 4.87 14.19 12.04
N ILE A 221 5.79 13.22 12.03
CA ILE A 221 7.20 13.41 11.74
C ILE A 221 7.44 13.03 10.28
N TYR A 222 7.85 13.99 9.45
CA TYR A 222 8.13 13.77 8.03
C TYR A 222 9.61 13.56 7.74
N ALA A 223 9.99 12.39 7.27
CA ALA A 223 11.31 12.08 6.72
C ALA A 223 11.29 12.20 5.17
N SER A 224 12.37 11.79 4.52
CA SER A 224 12.48 11.76 3.05
C SER A 224 11.47 10.85 2.35
N ASN A 225 10.96 9.83 3.04
CA ASN A 225 10.01 8.83 2.54
C ASN A 225 8.59 8.99 3.13
N GLY A 226 8.28 10.15 3.71
CA GLY A 226 6.98 10.46 4.31
C GLY A 226 6.97 10.35 5.82
N ILE A 227 5.80 10.00 6.39
CA ILE A 227 5.60 9.93 7.85
C ILE A 227 6.36 8.73 8.41
N THR A 228 7.21 8.99 9.44
CA THR A 228 8.01 7.98 10.15
C THR A 228 7.64 7.83 11.62
N GLY A 229 6.56 8.41 12.05
CA GLY A 229 6.05 8.41 13.42
C GLY A 229 5.36 9.71 13.77
N PHE A 230 5.08 9.86 15.05
CA PHE A 230 4.39 11.02 15.60
C PHE A 230 5.16 11.59 16.79
N HIS A 231 4.95 12.86 17.12
CA HIS A 231 5.60 13.55 18.23
C HIS A 231 4.60 14.46 18.96
N ASN A 232 4.90 14.83 20.20
CA ASN A 232 4.07 15.72 21.01
C ASN A 232 4.30 17.21 20.72
N GLU A 233 5.32 17.55 19.92
CA GLU A 233 5.61 18.92 19.48
C GLU A 233 5.70 18.99 17.95
N TYR A 234 5.39 20.17 17.40
CA TYR A 234 5.62 20.49 16.00
C TYR A 234 6.66 21.59 15.85
N ARG A 235 7.26 21.72 14.67
CA ARG A 235 8.18 22.80 14.30
C ARG A 235 7.63 23.69 13.21
N VAL A 236 6.68 23.20 12.43
CA VAL A 236 6.11 23.89 11.28
C VAL A 236 4.60 23.82 11.34
N LYS A 237 3.94 24.97 11.14
CA LYS A 237 2.48 25.06 11.03
C LYS A 237 2.02 24.68 9.63
N ALA A 238 0.86 24.04 9.57
CA ALA A 238 0.16 23.77 8.32
C ALA A 238 -0.36 25.05 7.63
N PRO A 239 -0.54 25.01 6.29
CA PRO A 239 -0.16 23.94 5.38
C PRO A 239 1.34 23.94 5.10
N GLY A 240 1.89 22.74 4.86
CA GLY A 240 3.29 22.55 4.52
C GLY A 240 3.49 21.76 3.23
N VAL A 241 4.67 21.91 2.62
CA VAL A 241 5.12 21.05 1.52
C VAL A 241 6.51 20.53 1.89
N VAL A 242 6.68 19.22 1.81
CA VAL A 242 7.90 18.51 2.20
C VAL A 242 8.38 17.63 1.05
N THR A 243 9.70 17.57 0.83
CA THR A 243 10.31 16.62 -0.12
C THR A 243 11.55 15.96 0.48
N GLY A 244 11.96 14.84 -0.07
CA GLY A 244 13.16 14.13 0.34
C GLY A 244 14.43 14.93 0.05
N ARG A 245 15.33 15.03 1.05
CA ARG A 245 16.67 15.61 0.93
C ARG A 245 17.74 14.55 0.77
N SER A 246 17.67 13.46 1.56
CA SER A 246 18.66 12.37 1.55
C SER A 246 17.99 11.02 1.75
N GLY A 247 18.47 10.02 1.04
CA GLY A 247 17.84 8.70 0.95
C GLY A 247 16.82 8.66 -0.18
N SER A 248 15.52 8.70 0.12
CA SER A 248 14.45 8.75 -0.90
C SER A 248 14.27 10.17 -1.39
N ILE A 249 14.64 10.44 -2.65
CA ILE A 249 14.50 11.75 -3.31
C ILE A 249 13.41 11.63 -4.38
N GLY A 250 12.70 12.72 -4.67
CA GLY A 250 11.64 12.78 -5.69
C GLY A 250 10.23 12.69 -5.13
N GLU A 251 10.06 12.13 -3.94
CA GLU A 251 8.77 12.16 -3.26
C GLU A 251 8.45 13.57 -2.72
N VAL A 252 7.21 14.02 -2.93
CA VAL A 252 6.72 15.32 -2.43
C VAL A 252 5.42 15.10 -1.68
N PHE A 253 5.32 15.69 -0.50
CA PHE A 253 4.17 15.54 0.41
C PHE A 253 3.53 16.91 0.68
N TYR A 254 2.21 16.96 0.55
CA TYR A 254 1.41 18.07 1.06
C TYR A 254 0.98 17.74 2.50
N VAL A 255 1.21 18.67 3.42
CA VAL A 255 0.96 18.47 4.84
C VAL A 255 -0.14 19.42 5.30
N SER A 256 -1.28 18.86 5.73
CA SER A 256 -2.48 19.61 6.12
C SER A 256 -2.61 19.86 7.63
N GLU A 257 -1.68 19.38 8.41
CA GLU A 257 -1.63 19.52 9.87
C GLU A 257 -0.25 20.01 10.34
N ASP A 258 -0.15 20.54 11.53
CA ASP A 258 1.13 20.97 12.11
C ASP A 258 2.06 19.76 12.24
N PHE A 259 3.35 19.91 11.92
CA PHE A 259 4.26 18.77 11.72
C PHE A 259 5.72 19.06 12.12
N TRP A 260 6.51 17.99 12.17
CA TRP A 260 7.96 18.03 12.35
C TRP A 260 8.68 17.51 11.12
N PRO A 261 9.29 18.36 10.27
CA PRO A 261 10.15 17.89 9.18
C PRO A 261 11.52 17.49 9.73
N LEU A 262 11.97 16.24 9.43
CA LEU A 262 13.29 15.74 9.83
C LEU A 262 14.40 16.30 8.95
N ASN A 263 15.63 16.25 9.46
CA ASN A 263 16.86 16.65 8.78
C ASN A 263 17.13 15.93 7.44
N THR A 264 16.47 14.79 7.21
CA THR A 264 16.50 14.03 5.94
C THR A 264 15.54 14.57 4.88
N SER A 265 14.75 15.60 5.21
CA SER A 265 13.82 16.27 4.30
C SER A 265 14.17 17.74 4.08
N LEU A 266 13.63 18.32 3.00
CA LEU A 266 13.47 19.75 2.77
C LEU A 266 11.98 20.09 2.93
N TRP A 267 11.70 21.27 3.45
CA TRP A 267 10.34 21.76 3.59
C TRP A 267 10.26 23.23 3.12
N VAL A 268 9.08 23.64 2.67
CA VAL A 268 8.84 25.02 2.22
C VAL A 268 8.67 25.91 3.42
N LYS A 269 9.71 26.71 3.69
CA LYS A 269 9.74 27.66 4.79
C LYS A 269 8.90 28.90 4.54
N ASP A 270 8.87 29.34 3.30
CA ASP A 270 8.17 30.54 2.87
C ASP A 270 7.60 30.32 1.47
N PHE A 271 6.29 30.47 1.33
CA PHE A 271 5.59 30.38 0.05
C PHE A 271 5.67 31.69 -0.76
N LYS A 272 6.22 32.74 -0.20
CA LYS A 272 6.41 34.05 -0.86
C LYS A 272 5.14 34.53 -1.59
N LYS A 273 5.21 34.60 -2.94
CA LYS A 273 4.11 35.02 -3.81
C LYS A 273 3.46 33.83 -4.51
N SER A 274 3.44 32.66 -3.88
CA SER A 274 2.80 31.45 -4.38
C SER A 274 1.82 30.86 -3.38
N THR A 275 1.13 29.82 -3.79
CA THR A 275 0.13 29.14 -2.96
C THR A 275 0.55 27.69 -2.68
N PRO A 276 0.12 27.07 -1.55
CA PRO A 276 0.64 25.77 -1.11
C PRO A 276 0.40 24.62 -2.11
N TYR A 277 -0.79 24.49 -2.70
CA TYR A 277 -1.03 23.42 -3.66
C TYR A 277 -0.27 23.66 -4.98
N PHE A 278 -0.19 24.92 -5.42
CA PHE A 278 0.62 25.24 -6.60
C PHE A 278 2.09 24.83 -6.39
N VAL A 279 2.70 25.15 -5.24
CA VAL A 279 4.09 24.74 -4.94
C VAL A 279 4.23 23.23 -4.82
N TYR A 280 3.27 22.54 -4.21
CA TYR A 280 3.25 21.09 -4.12
C TYR A 280 3.30 20.44 -5.51
N TYR A 281 2.42 20.85 -6.41
CA TYR A 281 2.39 20.30 -7.78
C TYR A 281 3.56 20.77 -8.63
N THR A 282 4.09 21.98 -8.39
CA THR A 282 5.32 22.46 -9.03
C THR A 282 6.48 21.52 -8.69
N LEU A 283 6.69 21.21 -7.41
CA LEU A 283 7.75 20.29 -6.98
C LEU A 283 7.54 18.86 -7.51
N LYS A 284 6.29 18.37 -7.55
CA LYS A 284 5.97 17.06 -8.16
C LYS A 284 6.25 16.98 -9.66
N ASN A 285 6.25 18.12 -10.35
CA ASN A 285 6.50 18.17 -11.79
C ASN A 285 7.98 18.35 -12.16
N ILE A 286 8.85 18.54 -11.16
CA ILE A 286 10.30 18.60 -11.34
C ILE A 286 10.90 17.22 -11.14
N ASP A 287 11.80 16.80 -12.03
CA ASP A 287 12.65 15.64 -11.78
C ASP A 287 13.74 15.98 -10.76
N LEU A 288 13.38 15.91 -9.48
CA LEU A 288 14.28 16.20 -8.36
C LEU A 288 15.46 15.21 -8.29
N ASN A 289 15.33 14.00 -8.85
CA ASN A 289 16.42 13.03 -8.89
C ASN A 289 17.53 13.47 -9.84
N SER A 290 17.22 14.16 -10.93
CA SER A 290 18.22 14.69 -11.87
C SER A 290 19.10 15.80 -11.27
N LEU A 291 18.65 16.43 -10.19
CA LEU A 291 19.38 17.51 -9.48
C LEU A 291 20.34 16.96 -8.42
N VAL A 292 20.36 15.68 -8.20
CA VAL A 292 21.25 15.05 -7.22
C VAL A 292 22.67 15.02 -7.77
N GLY A 293 23.57 15.82 -7.18
CA GLY A 293 24.99 15.86 -7.58
C GLY A 293 25.76 14.60 -7.20
N GLY A 294 26.59 14.14 -8.12
CA GLY A 294 27.62 13.12 -8.20
C GLY A 294 28.08 12.33 -6.97
N SER A 295 28.98 11.48 -7.09
CA SER A 295 29.90 10.65 -6.29
C SER A 295 29.75 10.49 -4.76
N SER A 296 28.70 10.98 -4.08
CA SER A 296 28.44 10.70 -2.67
C SER A 296 27.76 9.33 -2.49
N ALA A 297 28.19 8.56 -1.47
CA ALA A 297 27.61 7.27 -1.14
C ALA A 297 26.11 7.35 -0.80
N VAL A 298 25.61 8.53 -0.41
CA VAL A 298 24.19 8.80 -0.16
C VAL A 298 23.76 9.97 -1.06
N PRO A 299 22.84 9.76 -2.01
CA PRO A 299 22.27 10.82 -2.83
C PRO A 299 21.68 11.93 -1.94
N THR A 300 22.01 13.20 -2.23
CA THR A 300 21.54 14.32 -1.44
C THR A 300 21.10 15.47 -2.35
N LEU A 301 19.85 15.88 -2.22
CA LEU A 301 19.30 17.05 -2.89
C LEU A 301 19.71 18.32 -2.17
N ASN A 302 20.37 19.24 -2.87
CA ASN A 302 20.72 20.54 -2.34
C ASN A 302 19.60 21.54 -2.66
N ARG A 303 19.05 22.21 -1.63
CA ARG A 303 18.01 23.24 -1.81
C ARG A 303 18.42 24.36 -2.78
N ASN A 304 19.71 24.68 -2.84
CA ASN A 304 20.20 25.73 -3.73
C ASN A 304 20.07 25.35 -5.22
N ASP A 305 20.20 24.05 -5.54
CA ASP A 305 20.04 23.57 -6.91
C ASP A 305 18.58 23.70 -7.36
N VAL A 306 17.61 23.48 -6.46
CA VAL A 306 16.20 23.76 -6.73
C VAL A 306 15.92 25.25 -6.85
N ASN A 307 16.49 26.06 -5.96
CA ASN A 307 16.24 27.51 -5.90
C ASN A 307 16.64 28.26 -7.18
N ILE A 308 17.71 27.80 -7.84
CA ILE A 308 18.25 28.45 -9.06
C ILE A 308 17.60 28.00 -10.37
N LEU A 309 16.72 26.98 -10.33
CA LEU A 309 16.03 26.52 -11.53
C LEU A 309 15.20 27.64 -12.14
N ASP A 310 15.31 27.75 -13.47
CA ASP A 310 14.44 28.64 -14.24
C ASP A 310 13.01 28.12 -14.23
N THR A 311 12.06 29.04 -14.10
CA THR A 311 10.63 28.72 -14.13
C THR A 311 9.82 29.86 -14.71
N ILE A 312 8.61 29.51 -15.13
CA ILE A 312 7.60 30.50 -15.48
C ILE A 312 6.72 30.74 -14.26
N ILE A 313 6.57 31.99 -13.89
CA ILE A 313 5.80 32.43 -12.73
C ILE A 313 4.44 32.92 -13.22
N PRO A 314 3.33 32.21 -12.91
CA PRO A 314 2.01 32.63 -13.28
C PRO A 314 1.50 33.79 -12.40
N PRO A 315 0.41 34.46 -12.81
CA PRO A 315 -0.29 35.42 -11.96
C PRO A 315 -0.77 34.74 -10.66
N TYR A 316 -0.69 35.46 -9.55
CA TYR A 316 -1.13 34.93 -8.24
C TYR A 316 -2.60 34.52 -8.24
N SER A 317 -3.48 35.21 -9.01
CA SER A 317 -4.88 34.83 -9.18
C SER A 317 -5.08 33.46 -9.81
N SER A 318 -4.21 33.07 -10.75
CA SER A 318 -4.26 31.73 -11.37
C SER A 318 -3.84 30.65 -10.38
N MET A 319 -2.86 30.91 -9.53
CA MET A 319 -2.45 29.99 -8.45
C MET A 319 -3.58 29.82 -7.43
N LEU A 320 -4.27 30.91 -7.03
CA LEU A 320 -5.43 30.84 -6.12
C LEU A 320 -6.56 30.00 -6.71
N GLN A 321 -6.92 30.21 -7.98
CA GLN A 321 -7.96 29.41 -8.64
C GLN A 321 -7.59 27.91 -8.67
N PHE A 322 -6.32 27.60 -8.88
CA PHE A 322 -5.84 26.23 -8.81
C PHE A 322 -5.95 25.66 -7.38
N ASP A 323 -5.52 26.41 -6.37
CA ASP A 323 -5.60 26.01 -4.97
C ASP A 323 -7.05 25.74 -4.52
N GLU A 324 -8.01 26.55 -4.95
CA GLU A 324 -9.44 26.32 -4.65
C GLU A 324 -9.93 24.99 -5.23
N ARG A 325 -9.54 24.64 -6.47
CA ARG A 325 -9.86 23.36 -7.09
C ARG A 325 -9.20 22.19 -6.36
N CYS A 326 -7.92 22.33 -6.04
CA CYS A 326 -7.18 21.31 -5.29
C CYS A 326 -7.75 21.14 -3.88
N ALA A 327 -8.13 22.19 -3.19
CA ALA A 327 -8.74 22.10 -1.86
C ALA A 327 -10.04 21.26 -1.88
N ALA A 328 -10.87 21.41 -2.91
CA ALA A 328 -12.07 20.60 -3.09
C ALA A 328 -11.73 19.11 -3.28
N ILE A 329 -10.75 18.81 -4.16
CA ILE A 329 -10.25 17.45 -4.41
C ILE A 329 -9.68 16.84 -3.12
N GLU A 330 -8.81 17.53 -2.43
CA GLU A 330 -8.16 17.04 -1.20
C GLU A 330 -9.17 16.83 -0.06
N ASN A 331 -10.17 17.71 0.05
CA ASN A 331 -11.24 17.51 1.02
C ASN A 331 -12.04 16.23 0.73
N TYR A 332 -12.31 15.94 -0.54
CA TYR A 332 -13.00 14.70 -0.92
C TYR A 332 -12.13 13.46 -0.67
N LYS A 333 -10.86 13.50 -1.03
CA LYS A 333 -9.89 12.42 -0.70
C LYS A 333 -9.86 12.13 0.80
N ARG A 334 -9.84 13.17 1.64
CA ARG A 334 -9.87 13.02 3.10
C ARG A 334 -11.13 12.29 3.60
N ILE A 335 -12.27 12.54 2.99
CA ILE A 335 -13.51 11.83 3.31
C ILE A 335 -13.38 10.34 2.94
N LEU A 336 -12.84 10.05 1.75
CA LEU A 336 -12.62 8.68 1.27
C LEU A 336 -11.63 7.91 2.17
N TYR A 337 -10.53 8.52 2.59
CA TYR A 337 -9.59 7.91 3.55
C TYR A 337 -10.25 7.55 4.88
N ARG A 338 -11.10 8.42 5.41
CA ARG A 338 -11.86 8.13 6.64
C ARG A 338 -12.84 6.99 6.44
N GLU A 339 -13.53 6.95 5.31
CA GLU A 339 -14.42 5.84 4.97
C GLU A 339 -13.66 4.53 4.86
N ILE A 340 -12.49 4.51 4.20
CA ILE A 340 -11.62 3.32 4.11
C ILE A 340 -11.21 2.83 5.50
N ALA A 341 -10.79 3.72 6.39
CA ALA A 341 -10.44 3.36 7.77
C ALA A 341 -11.62 2.70 8.50
N THR A 342 -12.81 3.32 8.46
CA THR A 342 -14.03 2.79 9.08
C THR A 342 -14.42 1.41 8.50
N LEU A 343 -14.34 1.26 7.17
CA LEU A 343 -14.63 -0.01 6.49
C LEU A 343 -13.61 -1.09 6.82
N THR A 344 -12.35 -0.72 7.02
CA THR A 344 -11.29 -1.65 7.43
C THR A 344 -11.54 -2.18 8.83
N ASP A 345 -11.91 -1.32 9.78
CA ASP A 345 -12.29 -1.74 11.14
C ASP A 345 -13.55 -2.62 11.12
N PHE A 346 -14.53 -2.26 10.29
CA PHE A 346 -15.73 -3.07 10.11
C PHE A 346 -15.44 -4.46 9.54
N LYS A 347 -14.51 -4.55 8.55
CA LYS A 347 -14.04 -5.82 7.97
C LYS A 347 -13.43 -6.74 9.04
N VAL A 348 -12.61 -6.19 9.93
CA VAL A 348 -12.06 -6.94 11.08
C VAL A 348 -13.17 -7.43 12.00
N SER A 349 -14.15 -6.58 12.29
CA SER A 349 -15.30 -6.92 13.14
C SER A 349 -16.18 -8.03 12.53
N LEU A 350 -16.36 -8.03 11.20
CA LEU A 350 -17.08 -9.10 10.50
C LEU A 350 -16.36 -10.46 10.64
N LEU A 351 -15.04 -10.48 10.50
CA LEU A 351 -14.26 -11.71 10.69
C LEU A 351 -14.35 -12.22 12.14
N ALA A 352 -14.34 -11.34 13.13
CA ALA A 352 -14.45 -11.73 14.53
C ALA A 352 -15.81 -12.39 14.86
N LYS A 353 -16.89 -11.99 14.16
CA LYS A 353 -18.24 -12.57 14.37
C LYS A 353 -18.42 -13.99 13.82
N LEU A 354 -17.48 -14.50 12.99
CA LEU A 354 -17.58 -15.86 12.44
C LEU A 354 -17.52 -16.97 13.50
N THR A 355 -17.26 -16.66 14.77
CA THR A 355 -17.15 -17.63 15.88
C THR A 355 -18.49 -18.02 16.50
N HIS A 356 -19.54 -17.33 16.18
CA HIS A 356 -20.88 -17.52 16.73
C HIS A 356 -21.84 -17.93 15.60
#